data_ad9744dcecb7486c241e77a8df87ee05
#
_entry.id   ad9744dcecb7486c241e77a8df87ee05
#
_cell.length_a   1.000
_cell.length_b   1.000
_cell.length_c   1.000
_cell.angle_alpha   90.00
_cell.angle_beta   90.00
_cell.angle_gamma   90.00
#
_symmetry.space_group_name_H-M   'P 1'
#
loop_
_entity.id
_entity.type
_entity.pdbx_description
1 polymer ?
#
loop_
_entity_poly.entity_id
_entity_poly.type
_entity_poly.pdbx_seq_one_letter_code
_entity_poly.pdbx_strand_id
1 'polypeptide(L)'
;KDVAVTIEQNSVIARHPSGESVTVTFTPDVALTQTGNNYTALVHSPKHPVHVAISFFTSEKEMTAGLQNIPTLLNNPEKALQANAERWEGYLAKILRKDMKPEYDRIAVKAVTTLISNWRTHRGGLLHEGIVPSHAVGYFVGFWAWDSWRFSAGTAKFDPELAKNNIRAMFDYQQPDGMVIDCIYTDPSENNARDSKPPLVCWAVDEIFTHTGDTAFVSEMYPQLLSYYKWWYDKRDHNRNGMCEYGST
;
A
#
# COMPACT_ATOMS: atom_id res chain seq x y z
N LYS A 1 -7.92 23.09 5.29
CA LYS A 1 -8.94 24.03 5.79
C LYS A 1 -10.09 24.22 4.80
N ASP A 2 -9.98 23.78 3.56
CA ASP A 2 -10.90 24.15 2.47
C ASP A 2 -11.64 22.95 1.87
N VAL A 3 -11.93 21.94 2.68
CA VAL A 3 -12.72 20.77 2.24
C VAL A 3 -14.19 21.21 2.10
N ALA A 4 -14.75 21.04 0.91
CA ALA A 4 -16.16 21.26 0.66
C ALA A 4 -16.93 19.96 0.91
N VAL A 5 -17.98 20.02 1.73
CA VAL A 5 -18.86 18.87 2.01
C VAL A 5 -20.20 19.10 1.34
N THR A 6 -20.65 18.12 0.56
CA THR A 6 -21.96 18.13 -0.12
C THR A 6 -22.68 16.80 0.12
N ILE A 7 -24.02 16.85 0.03
CA ILE A 7 -24.86 15.64 -0.01
C ILE A 7 -25.36 15.46 -1.44
N GLU A 8 -25.11 14.32 -2.03
CA GLU A 8 -25.56 13.94 -3.36
C GLU A 8 -26.25 12.56 -3.26
N GLN A 9 -27.56 12.55 -3.50
CA GLN A 9 -28.38 11.37 -3.31
C GLN A 9 -28.25 10.80 -1.87
N ASN A 10 -27.74 9.58 -1.74
CA ASN A 10 -27.48 8.89 -0.47
C ASN A 10 -25.99 8.91 -0.04
N SER A 11 -25.23 9.84 -0.59
CA SER A 11 -23.80 10.00 -0.32
C SER A 11 -23.48 11.36 0.30
N VAL A 12 -22.63 11.37 1.28
CA VAL A 12 -21.91 12.56 1.75
C VAL A 12 -20.56 12.56 1.08
N ILE A 13 -20.21 13.66 0.41
CA ILE A 13 -18.97 13.79 -0.36
C ILE A 13 -18.17 14.96 0.20
N ALA A 14 -16.97 14.66 0.66
CA ALA A 14 -15.98 15.66 1.09
C ALA A 14 -14.91 15.79 -0.01
N ARG A 15 -14.84 16.95 -0.65
CA ARG A 15 -13.89 17.25 -1.74
C ARG A 15 -12.77 18.17 -1.24
N HIS A 16 -11.55 17.76 -1.49
CA HIS A 16 -10.37 18.58 -1.23
C HIS A 16 -9.96 19.36 -2.52
N PRO A 17 -9.41 20.58 -2.41
CA PRO A 17 -8.96 21.37 -3.57
C PRO A 17 -7.93 20.69 -4.46
N SER A 18 -7.18 19.69 -3.94
CA SER A 18 -6.25 18.86 -4.73
C SER A 18 -6.94 17.91 -5.72
N GLY A 19 -8.28 17.82 -5.69
CA GLY A 19 -9.06 16.86 -6.48
C GLY A 19 -9.34 15.53 -5.77
N GLU A 20 -8.78 15.32 -4.61
CA GLU A 20 -9.05 14.15 -3.77
C GLU A 20 -10.43 14.26 -3.11
N SER A 21 -11.06 13.12 -2.86
CA SER A 21 -12.35 13.08 -2.19
C SER A 21 -12.52 11.87 -1.29
N VAL A 22 -13.36 12.04 -0.28
CA VAL A 22 -13.88 10.97 0.57
C VAL A 22 -15.38 10.94 0.42
N THR A 23 -15.95 9.77 0.21
CA THR A 23 -17.40 9.59 0.17
C THR A 23 -17.86 8.64 1.27
N VAL A 24 -18.99 8.97 1.87
CA VAL A 24 -19.72 8.10 2.80
C VAL A 24 -21.08 7.86 2.19
N THR A 25 -21.29 6.69 1.62
CA THR A 25 -22.53 6.31 0.94
C THR A 25 -23.34 5.35 1.81
N PHE A 26 -24.61 5.62 1.95
CA PHE A 26 -25.54 4.86 2.78
C PHE A 26 -26.53 4.06 1.93
N THR A 27 -27.16 3.06 2.52
CA THR A 27 -28.37 2.46 1.95
C THR A 27 -29.47 3.51 1.77
N PRO A 28 -30.38 3.37 0.79
CA PRO A 28 -31.35 4.41 0.41
C PRO A 28 -32.35 4.83 1.47
N ASP A 29 -32.52 4.04 2.53
CA ASP A 29 -33.45 4.28 3.66
C ASP A 29 -32.89 5.23 4.74
N VAL A 30 -31.70 5.79 4.53
CA VAL A 30 -31.07 6.76 5.45
C VAL A 30 -31.36 8.18 4.99
N ALA A 31 -31.98 8.97 5.86
CA ALA A 31 -32.19 10.39 5.63
C ALA A 31 -30.92 11.19 5.95
N LEU A 32 -30.43 11.96 4.99
CA LEU A 32 -29.26 12.81 5.13
C LEU A 32 -29.65 14.27 5.22
N THR A 33 -29.11 15.00 6.20
CA THR A 33 -29.24 16.45 6.32
C THR A 33 -27.87 17.10 6.50
N GLN A 34 -27.69 18.30 5.97
CA GLN A 34 -26.45 19.06 6.04
C GLN A 34 -26.64 20.41 6.73
N THR A 35 -25.69 20.79 7.57
CA THR A 35 -25.61 22.11 8.19
C THR A 35 -24.14 22.59 8.13
N GLY A 36 -23.84 23.50 7.21
CA GLY A 36 -22.46 23.89 6.89
C GLY A 36 -21.66 22.69 6.40
N ASN A 37 -20.52 22.40 7.01
CA ASN A 37 -19.68 21.25 6.69
C ASN A 37 -20.01 19.99 7.54
N ASN A 38 -21.06 20.05 8.34
CA ASN A 38 -21.52 18.90 9.11
C ASN A 38 -22.68 18.22 8.40
N TYR A 39 -22.78 16.92 8.57
CA TYR A 39 -23.94 16.16 8.12
C TYR A 39 -24.49 15.27 9.25
N THR A 40 -25.76 14.96 9.15
CA THR A 40 -26.44 14.02 10.01
C THR A 40 -27.09 12.95 9.17
N ALA A 41 -26.83 11.69 9.48
CA ALA A 41 -27.49 10.54 8.89
C ALA A 41 -28.49 9.96 9.91
N LEU A 42 -29.77 9.94 9.56
CA LEU A 42 -30.83 9.48 10.43
C LEU A 42 -31.50 8.24 9.84
N VAL A 43 -31.59 7.22 10.67
CA VAL A 43 -32.31 5.98 10.35
C VAL A 43 -33.59 5.90 11.15
N HIS A 44 -34.74 5.92 10.49
CA HIS A 44 -36.05 5.80 11.12
C HIS A 44 -36.49 4.33 11.18
N SER A 45 -36.40 3.71 12.34
CA SER A 45 -36.91 2.34 12.61
C SER A 45 -36.50 1.32 11.54
N PRO A 46 -35.21 0.97 11.44
CA PRO A 46 -34.70 0.15 10.35
C PRO A 46 -35.36 -1.23 10.39
N LYS A 47 -35.98 -1.60 9.27
CA LYS A 47 -36.52 -2.96 9.06
C LYS A 47 -35.39 -3.93 8.63
N HIS A 48 -34.28 -3.38 8.15
CA HIS A 48 -33.12 -4.09 7.64
C HIS A 48 -31.84 -3.45 8.18
N PRO A 49 -30.70 -4.17 8.20
CA PRO A 49 -29.41 -3.58 8.52
C PRO A 49 -29.08 -2.41 7.58
N VAL A 50 -28.53 -1.34 8.16
CA VAL A 50 -28.01 -0.20 7.41
C VAL A 50 -26.57 -0.51 7.02
N HIS A 51 -26.27 -0.46 5.74
CA HIS A 51 -24.91 -0.62 5.23
C HIS A 51 -24.34 0.75 4.83
N VAL A 52 -23.05 0.91 5.08
CA VAL A 52 -22.31 2.14 4.80
C VAL A 52 -21.03 1.78 4.06
N ALA A 53 -20.77 2.45 2.93
CA ALA A 53 -19.52 2.38 2.20
C ALA A 53 -18.74 3.68 2.40
N ILE A 54 -17.48 3.57 2.88
CA ILE A 54 -16.53 4.69 2.94
C ILE A 54 -15.51 4.48 1.85
N SER A 55 -15.39 5.45 0.94
CA SER A 55 -14.50 5.34 -0.22
C SER A 55 -13.60 6.57 -0.32
N PHE A 56 -12.38 6.35 -0.81
CA PHE A 56 -11.37 7.38 -1.02
C PHE A 56 -11.02 7.40 -2.50
N PHE A 57 -10.96 8.59 -3.09
CA PHE A 57 -10.65 8.77 -4.50
C PHE A 57 -9.58 9.83 -4.67
N THR A 58 -8.70 9.63 -5.64
CA THR A 58 -7.59 10.53 -5.94
C THR A 58 -7.96 11.60 -6.97
N SER A 59 -9.09 11.45 -7.64
CA SER A 59 -9.58 12.38 -8.64
C SER A 59 -11.11 12.30 -8.80
N GLU A 60 -11.71 13.35 -9.33
CA GLU A 60 -13.14 13.40 -9.66
C GLU A 60 -13.55 12.31 -10.66
N LYS A 61 -12.68 11.99 -11.61
CA LYS A 61 -12.91 10.90 -12.57
C LYS A 61 -13.01 9.54 -11.89
N GLU A 62 -12.08 9.27 -10.97
CA GLU A 62 -12.09 8.04 -10.21
C GLU A 62 -13.32 7.97 -9.28
N MET A 63 -13.68 9.07 -8.64
CA MET A 63 -14.87 9.16 -7.80
C MET A 63 -16.13 8.87 -8.59
N THR A 64 -16.30 9.49 -9.76
CA THR A 64 -17.47 9.29 -10.61
C THR A 64 -17.60 7.82 -11.02
N ALA A 65 -16.50 7.17 -11.42
CA ALA A 65 -16.51 5.76 -11.77
C ALA A 65 -16.75 4.84 -10.55
N GLY A 66 -16.15 5.16 -9.41
CA GLY A 66 -16.29 4.39 -8.17
C GLY A 66 -17.69 4.44 -7.59
N LEU A 67 -18.32 5.61 -7.58
CA LEU A 67 -19.69 5.79 -7.09
C LEU A 67 -20.72 4.94 -7.85
N GLN A 68 -20.48 4.61 -9.12
CA GLN A 68 -21.35 3.72 -9.89
C GLN A 68 -21.35 2.27 -9.36
N ASN A 69 -20.28 1.84 -8.72
CA ASN A 69 -20.11 0.48 -8.23
C ASN A 69 -20.58 0.32 -6.75
N ILE A 70 -20.63 1.39 -5.99
CA ILE A 70 -20.99 1.36 -4.56
C ILE A 70 -22.40 0.80 -4.30
N PRO A 71 -23.44 1.11 -5.09
CA PRO A 71 -24.77 0.53 -4.88
C PRO A 71 -24.76 -1.00 -4.95
N THR A 72 -23.94 -1.59 -5.83
CA THR A 72 -23.81 -3.05 -5.93
C THR A 72 -23.22 -3.64 -4.66
N LEU A 73 -22.23 -2.97 -4.04
CA LEU A 73 -21.63 -3.38 -2.77
C LEU A 73 -22.61 -3.26 -1.61
N LEU A 74 -23.35 -2.16 -1.52
CA LEU A 74 -24.33 -1.91 -0.47
C LEU A 74 -25.54 -2.87 -0.53
N ASN A 75 -25.93 -3.29 -1.74
CA ASN A 75 -27.01 -4.23 -1.96
C ASN A 75 -26.62 -5.71 -1.74
N ASN A 76 -25.32 -6.00 -1.71
CA ASN A 76 -24.78 -7.35 -1.56
C ASN A 76 -23.57 -7.40 -0.62
N PRO A 77 -23.71 -6.93 0.63
CA PRO A 77 -22.60 -6.81 1.57
C PRO A 77 -22.02 -8.19 1.96
N GLU A 78 -22.85 -9.24 1.96
CA GLU A 78 -22.38 -10.60 2.24
C GLU A 78 -21.36 -11.08 1.22
N LYS A 79 -21.53 -10.70 -0.07
CA LYS A 79 -20.56 -11.05 -1.12
C LYS A 79 -19.21 -10.35 -0.89
N ALA A 80 -19.24 -9.08 -0.46
CA ALA A 80 -18.01 -8.35 -0.13
C ALA A 80 -17.31 -8.95 1.10
N LEU A 81 -18.08 -9.33 2.12
CA LEU A 81 -17.57 -10.00 3.32
C LEU A 81 -16.96 -11.37 2.98
N GLN A 82 -17.65 -12.16 2.16
CA GLN A 82 -17.17 -13.46 1.69
C GLN A 82 -15.86 -13.33 0.91
N ALA A 83 -15.78 -12.41 -0.04
CA ALA A 83 -14.55 -12.17 -0.81
C ALA A 83 -13.37 -11.73 0.08
N ASN A 84 -13.65 -10.93 1.12
CA ASN A 84 -12.63 -10.57 2.10
C ASN A 84 -12.20 -11.77 2.95
N ALA A 85 -13.13 -12.61 3.39
CA ALA A 85 -12.81 -13.83 4.14
C ALA A 85 -11.92 -14.78 3.30
N GLU A 86 -12.31 -15.04 2.04
CA GLU A 86 -11.55 -15.87 1.11
C GLU A 86 -10.12 -15.35 0.88
N ARG A 87 -9.96 -14.03 0.78
CA ARG A 87 -8.63 -13.41 0.68
C ARG A 87 -7.77 -13.72 1.90
N TRP A 88 -8.30 -13.53 3.11
CA TRP A 88 -7.57 -13.80 4.35
C TRP A 88 -7.27 -15.29 4.52
N GLU A 89 -8.23 -16.16 4.24
CA GLU A 89 -8.03 -17.62 4.26
C GLU A 89 -6.93 -18.03 3.27
N GLY A 90 -6.91 -17.39 2.07
CA GLY A 90 -5.86 -17.59 1.07
C GLY A 90 -4.46 -17.21 1.55
N TYR A 91 -4.32 -16.11 2.30
CA TYR A 91 -3.05 -15.73 2.92
C TYR A 91 -2.62 -16.73 4.00
N LEU A 92 -3.54 -17.08 4.90
CA LEU A 92 -3.26 -17.96 6.01
C LEU A 92 -2.92 -19.40 5.54
N ALA A 93 -3.60 -19.89 4.52
CA ALA A 93 -3.34 -21.21 3.95
C ALA A 93 -1.90 -21.37 3.40
N LYS A 94 -1.28 -20.25 2.98
CA LYS A 94 0.10 -20.27 2.47
C LYS A 94 1.16 -20.21 3.56
N ILE A 95 0.85 -19.66 4.73
CA ILE A 95 1.84 -19.41 5.80
C ILE A 95 1.70 -20.33 7.00
N LEU A 96 0.48 -20.83 7.30
CA LEU A 96 0.27 -21.75 8.42
C LEU A 96 0.77 -23.15 8.04
N ARG A 97 1.64 -23.69 8.85
CA ARG A 97 2.33 -24.96 8.59
C ARG A 97 1.87 -26.02 9.57
N LYS A 98 1.40 -27.14 9.03
CA LYS A 98 0.92 -28.30 9.84
C LYS A 98 2.04 -28.99 10.65
N ASP A 99 3.30 -28.80 10.27
CA ASP A 99 4.48 -29.36 10.91
C ASP A 99 5.06 -28.45 12.01
N MET A 100 4.45 -27.28 12.26
CA MET A 100 4.87 -26.36 13.29
C MET A 100 3.96 -26.46 14.53
N LYS A 101 4.48 -26.02 15.66
CA LYS A 101 3.69 -25.95 16.88
C LYS A 101 2.64 -24.85 16.79
N PRO A 102 1.41 -25.07 17.32
CA PRO A 102 0.31 -24.08 17.21
C PRO A 102 0.63 -22.71 17.79
N GLU A 103 1.55 -22.60 18.72
CA GLU A 103 2.01 -21.32 19.27
C GLU A 103 2.64 -20.39 18.23
N TYR A 104 3.24 -20.95 17.16
CA TYR A 104 3.79 -20.18 16.04
C TYR A 104 2.72 -19.66 15.09
N ASP A 105 1.56 -20.30 15.02
CA ASP A 105 0.45 -19.86 14.17
C ASP A 105 0.01 -18.43 14.55
N ARG A 106 -0.06 -18.14 15.86
CA ARG A 106 -0.40 -16.80 16.34
C ARG A 106 0.62 -15.75 15.88
N ILE A 107 1.90 -16.09 15.85
CA ILE A 107 2.96 -15.18 15.37
C ILE A 107 2.81 -14.96 13.87
N ALA A 108 2.59 -16.03 13.10
CA ALA A 108 2.40 -15.97 11.65
C ALA A 108 1.18 -15.12 11.28
N VAL A 109 0.03 -15.36 11.92
CA VAL A 109 -1.20 -14.55 11.73
C VAL A 109 -0.93 -13.08 12.05
N LYS A 110 -0.25 -12.80 13.17
CA LYS A 110 0.10 -11.43 13.54
C LYS A 110 1.02 -10.75 12.53
N ALA A 111 2.00 -11.48 11.99
CA ALA A 111 2.91 -10.96 10.97
C ALA A 111 2.16 -10.57 9.69
N VAL A 112 1.32 -11.46 9.14
CA VAL A 112 0.49 -11.17 7.95
C VAL A 112 -0.45 -10.01 8.21
N THR A 113 -1.15 -10.02 9.36
CA THR A 113 -2.06 -8.93 9.72
C THR A 113 -1.32 -7.59 9.78
N THR A 114 -0.11 -7.57 10.34
CA THR A 114 0.71 -6.35 10.43
C THR A 114 1.11 -5.84 9.04
N LEU A 115 1.59 -6.73 8.15
CA LEU A 115 1.98 -6.35 6.79
C LEU A 115 0.78 -5.81 6.00
N ILE A 116 -0.34 -6.53 5.99
CA ILE A 116 -1.54 -6.13 5.22
C ILE A 116 -2.21 -4.89 5.82
N SER A 117 -2.17 -4.67 7.14
CA SER A 117 -2.69 -3.44 7.75
C SER A 117 -1.85 -2.20 7.42
N ASN A 118 -0.62 -2.38 6.96
CA ASN A 118 0.27 -1.32 6.50
C ASN A 118 0.38 -1.28 4.96
N TRP A 119 -0.42 -2.06 4.24
CA TRP A 119 -0.52 -1.98 2.79
C TRP A 119 -1.09 -0.62 2.35
N ARG A 120 -0.50 -0.07 1.31
CA ARG A 120 -0.89 1.18 0.68
C ARG A 120 -0.98 0.98 -0.83
N THR A 121 -2.12 1.33 -1.41
CA THR A 121 -2.32 1.32 -2.86
C THR A 121 -1.50 2.42 -3.53
N HIS A 122 -1.25 2.27 -4.83
CA HIS A 122 -0.66 3.34 -5.64
C HIS A 122 -1.52 4.61 -5.56
N ARG A 123 -0.85 5.77 -5.43
CA ARG A 123 -1.53 7.07 -5.31
C ARG A 123 -0.54 8.22 -5.48
N GLY A 124 -0.90 9.23 -6.28
CA GLY A 124 -0.04 10.38 -6.53
C GLY A 124 1.33 9.95 -7.06
N GLY A 125 2.40 10.31 -6.36
CA GLY A 125 3.76 9.92 -6.69
C GLY A 125 4.10 8.44 -6.44
N LEU A 126 3.28 7.69 -5.72
CA LEU A 126 3.47 6.25 -5.55
C LEU A 126 2.87 5.52 -6.75
N LEU A 127 3.71 5.13 -7.72
CA LEU A 127 3.28 4.54 -9.00
C LEU A 127 2.90 3.06 -8.85
N HIS A 128 3.43 2.37 -7.85
CA HIS A 128 3.06 1.02 -7.46
C HIS A 128 2.57 0.98 -6.03
N GLU A 129 1.86 -0.07 -5.68
CA GLU A 129 1.46 -0.37 -4.31
C GLU A 129 2.62 -0.93 -3.49
N GLY A 130 2.52 -0.83 -2.16
CA GLY A 130 3.55 -1.34 -1.28
C GLY A 130 3.12 -1.34 0.17
N ILE A 131 4.07 -1.51 1.07
CA ILE A 131 3.86 -1.55 2.52
C ILE A 131 4.64 -0.42 3.16
N VAL A 132 3.94 0.39 3.96
CA VAL A 132 4.56 1.46 4.75
C VAL A 132 5.00 0.93 6.12
N PRO A 133 6.03 1.50 6.74
CA PRO A 133 6.43 1.13 8.10
C PRO A 133 5.31 1.37 9.13
N SER A 134 4.53 2.43 8.98
CA SER A 134 3.41 2.74 9.87
C SER A 134 2.47 3.78 9.28
N HIS A 135 1.17 3.56 9.40
CA HIS A 135 0.16 4.61 9.15
C HIS A 135 -0.06 5.55 10.35
N ALA A 136 0.46 5.20 11.53
CA ALA A 136 0.25 5.97 12.76
C ALA A 136 1.24 7.13 12.94
N VAL A 137 2.37 7.13 12.21
CA VAL A 137 3.42 8.15 12.34
C VAL A 137 3.59 8.84 10.99
N GLY A 138 3.40 10.17 10.95
CA GLY A 138 3.29 10.94 9.73
C GLY A 138 4.43 10.75 8.71
N TYR A 139 5.68 10.72 9.14
CA TYR A 139 6.81 10.51 8.22
C TYR A 139 7.03 9.03 7.83
N PHE A 140 6.34 8.06 8.45
CA PHE A 140 6.41 6.65 8.07
C PHE A 140 5.32 6.20 7.10
N VAL A 141 4.51 7.12 6.58
CA VAL A 141 3.45 6.82 5.60
C VAL A 141 3.94 6.67 4.17
N GLY A 142 5.23 6.88 3.90
CA GLY A 142 5.89 6.60 2.64
C GLY A 142 6.49 5.19 2.59
N PHE A 143 7.03 4.80 1.44
CA PHE A 143 7.81 3.57 1.31
C PHE A 143 9.26 3.87 1.60
N TRP A 144 9.84 3.12 2.53
CA TRP A 144 11.22 3.24 2.96
C TRP A 144 12.01 2.06 2.40
N ALA A 145 13.13 2.33 1.73
CA ALA A 145 13.89 1.31 1.00
C ALA A 145 14.30 0.12 1.89
N TRP A 146 14.87 0.40 3.06
CA TRP A 146 15.27 -0.63 4.01
C TRP A 146 14.11 -1.54 4.44
N ASP A 147 12.97 -0.94 4.73
CA ASP A 147 11.75 -1.63 5.17
C ASP A 147 11.13 -2.40 4.00
N SER A 148 11.08 -1.77 2.81
CA SER A 148 10.52 -2.36 1.60
C SER A 148 11.19 -3.69 1.23
N TRP A 149 12.50 -3.81 1.38
CA TRP A 149 13.22 -5.06 1.12
C TRP A 149 12.74 -6.18 2.04
N ARG A 150 12.61 -5.90 3.33
CA ARG A 150 12.16 -6.87 4.34
C ARG A 150 10.68 -7.20 4.19
N PHE A 151 9.85 -6.19 3.92
CA PHE A 151 8.43 -6.38 3.69
C PHE A 151 8.19 -7.26 2.46
N SER A 152 8.90 -6.99 1.36
CA SER A 152 8.79 -7.80 0.15
C SER A 152 9.21 -9.25 0.38
N ALA A 153 10.33 -9.50 1.06
CA ALA A 153 10.76 -10.86 1.40
C ALA A 153 9.74 -11.60 2.27
N GLY A 154 9.12 -10.90 3.24
CA GLY A 154 8.07 -11.47 4.07
C GLY A 154 6.77 -11.73 3.30
N THR A 155 6.35 -10.76 2.48
CA THR A 155 5.09 -10.78 1.72
C THR A 155 5.13 -11.79 0.57
N ALA A 156 6.32 -12.05 -0.02
CA ALA A 156 6.51 -13.05 -1.07
C ALA A 156 5.93 -14.44 -0.71
N LYS A 157 5.88 -14.75 0.57
CA LYS A 157 5.37 -16.03 1.09
C LYS A 157 3.86 -16.21 0.94
N PHE A 158 3.10 -15.14 0.85
CA PHE A 158 1.63 -15.21 0.79
C PHE A 158 0.99 -14.31 -0.28
N ASP A 159 1.63 -13.18 -0.62
CA ASP A 159 1.19 -12.26 -1.68
C ASP A 159 2.39 -11.80 -2.51
N PRO A 160 2.88 -12.64 -3.44
CA PRO A 160 4.07 -12.32 -4.22
C PRO A 160 3.88 -11.13 -5.17
N GLU A 161 2.66 -10.83 -5.62
CA GLU A 161 2.44 -9.66 -6.48
C GLU A 161 2.60 -8.36 -5.71
N LEU A 162 2.08 -8.29 -4.48
CA LEU A 162 2.33 -7.16 -3.60
C LEU A 162 3.83 -7.02 -3.29
N ALA A 163 4.53 -8.13 -3.07
CA ALA A 163 5.98 -8.13 -2.85
C ALA A 163 6.75 -7.52 -4.04
N LYS A 164 6.41 -7.93 -5.28
CA LYS A 164 7.01 -7.40 -6.51
C LYS A 164 6.73 -5.92 -6.69
N ASN A 165 5.49 -5.49 -6.46
CA ASN A 165 5.08 -4.10 -6.59
C ASN A 165 5.78 -3.20 -5.57
N ASN A 166 5.99 -3.69 -4.36
CA ASN A 166 6.75 -2.97 -3.34
C ASN A 166 8.23 -2.77 -3.72
N ILE A 167 8.84 -3.74 -4.44
CA ILE A 167 10.17 -3.58 -5.04
C ILE A 167 10.13 -2.54 -6.17
N ARG A 168 9.19 -2.68 -7.13
CA ARG A 168 9.04 -1.75 -8.26
C ARG A 168 8.88 -0.31 -7.79
N ALA A 169 8.05 -0.07 -6.77
CA ALA A 169 7.80 1.24 -6.20
C ALA A 169 9.09 1.98 -5.81
N MET A 170 10.05 1.29 -5.19
CA MET A 170 11.31 1.90 -4.82
C MET A 170 12.19 2.22 -6.04
N PHE A 171 12.11 1.41 -7.10
CA PHE A 171 12.87 1.61 -8.32
C PHE A 171 12.24 2.63 -9.29
N ASP A 172 10.97 3.01 -9.09
CA ASP A 172 10.33 4.10 -9.86
C ASP A 172 11.11 5.42 -9.72
N TYR A 173 11.84 5.59 -8.63
CA TYR A 173 12.62 6.78 -8.30
C TYR A 173 14.14 6.52 -8.27
N GLN A 174 14.58 5.44 -8.91
CA GLN A 174 16.02 5.20 -9.04
C GLN A 174 16.68 6.37 -9.79
N GLN A 175 17.75 6.90 -9.21
CA GLN A 175 18.46 8.02 -9.79
C GLN A 175 19.26 7.59 -11.05
N PRO A 176 19.59 8.53 -11.95
CA PRO A 176 20.32 8.22 -13.17
C PRO A 176 21.70 7.58 -12.96
N ASP A 177 22.33 7.83 -11.80
CA ASP A 177 23.60 7.20 -11.41
C ASP A 177 23.44 5.82 -10.79
N GLY A 178 22.20 5.37 -10.58
CA GLY A 178 21.86 4.05 -10.05
C GLY A 178 21.43 4.05 -8.59
N MET A 179 21.51 5.17 -7.86
CA MET A 179 21.08 5.25 -6.45
C MET A 179 19.60 4.94 -6.31
N VAL A 180 19.24 4.07 -5.37
CA VAL A 180 17.87 3.96 -4.87
C VAL A 180 17.74 4.86 -3.67
N ILE A 181 16.77 5.78 -3.71
CA ILE A 181 16.59 6.81 -2.67
C ILE A 181 16.04 6.21 -1.38
N ASP A 182 16.19 6.94 -0.28
CA ASP A 182 15.86 6.48 1.06
C ASP A 182 14.37 6.16 1.23
N CYS A 183 13.51 7.11 0.87
CA CYS A 183 12.07 6.94 0.99
C CYS A 183 11.31 7.75 -0.07
N ILE A 184 10.12 7.28 -0.43
CA ILE A 184 9.22 7.89 -1.40
C ILE A 184 7.83 8.08 -0.80
N TYR A 185 7.16 9.15 -1.23
CA TYR A 185 5.87 9.57 -0.71
C TYR A 185 4.84 9.80 -1.80
N THR A 186 3.59 9.96 -1.40
CA THR A 186 2.48 10.34 -2.30
C THR A 186 2.75 11.67 -3.00
N ASP A 187 3.35 12.63 -2.28
CA ASP A 187 3.90 13.86 -2.85
C ASP A 187 5.38 13.65 -3.14
N PRO A 188 5.81 13.63 -4.42
CA PRO A 188 7.22 13.40 -4.77
C PRO A 188 8.18 14.48 -4.24
N SER A 189 7.68 15.66 -3.87
CA SER A 189 8.50 16.72 -3.27
C SER A 189 9.00 16.36 -1.86
N GLU A 190 8.36 15.39 -1.21
CA GLU A 190 8.76 14.86 0.10
C GLU A 190 9.76 13.71 0.01
N ASN A 191 10.07 13.24 -1.22
CA ASN A 191 11.00 12.13 -1.43
C ASN A 191 12.40 12.48 -0.90
N ASN A 192 13.02 11.56 -0.15
CA ASN A 192 14.40 11.76 0.29
C ASN A 192 15.38 11.11 -0.69
N ALA A 193 15.91 11.92 -1.59
CA ALA A 193 16.97 11.52 -2.54
C ALA A 193 18.40 11.85 -2.03
N ARG A 194 18.53 12.39 -0.82
CA ARG A 194 19.85 12.70 -0.22
C ARG A 194 20.57 11.45 0.25
N ASP A 195 19.84 10.51 0.83
CA ASP A 195 20.39 9.32 1.46
C ASP A 195 19.93 8.04 0.72
N SER A 196 20.64 6.94 0.95
CA SER A 196 20.24 5.59 0.57
C SER A 196 20.31 4.66 1.79
N LYS A 197 19.64 3.51 1.71
CA LYS A 197 19.61 2.51 2.79
C LYS A 197 20.37 1.24 2.39
N PRO A 198 20.76 0.38 3.37
CA PRO A 198 21.44 -0.88 3.09
C PRO A 198 20.81 -1.67 1.93
N PRO A 199 21.63 -2.15 0.95
CA PRO A 199 21.16 -2.70 -0.32
C PRO A 199 20.72 -4.17 -0.21
N LEU A 200 19.70 -4.47 0.60
CA LEU A 200 19.17 -5.83 0.75
C LEU A 200 18.19 -6.24 -0.37
N VAL A 201 18.03 -5.42 -1.38
CA VAL A 201 17.05 -5.66 -2.45
C VAL A 201 17.32 -6.94 -3.23
N CYS A 202 18.58 -7.29 -3.50
CA CYS A 202 18.91 -8.54 -4.19
C CYS A 202 18.44 -9.77 -3.39
N TRP A 203 18.60 -9.76 -2.07
CA TRP A 203 18.03 -10.78 -1.19
C TRP A 203 16.50 -10.82 -1.27
N ALA A 204 15.84 -9.66 -1.27
CA ALA A 204 14.38 -9.62 -1.37
C ALA A 204 13.87 -10.17 -2.70
N VAL A 205 14.56 -9.87 -3.80
CA VAL A 205 14.24 -10.42 -5.14
C VAL A 205 14.50 -11.93 -5.19
N ASP A 206 15.56 -12.43 -4.56
CA ASP A 206 15.86 -13.86 -4.43
C ASP A 206 14.77 -14.60 -3.61
N GLU A 207 14.31 -14.01 -2.51
CA GLU A 207 13.18 -14.55 -1.74
C GLU A 207 11.90 -14.62 -2.58
N ILE A 208 11.59 -13.57 -3.36
CA ILE A 208 10.46 -13.59 -4.30
C ILE A 208 10.63 -14.71 -5.33
N PHE A 209 11.81 -14.82 -5.95
CA PHE A 209 12.10 -15.87 -6.92
C PHE A 209 11.99 -17.27 -6.31
N THR A 210 12.53 -17.47 -5.12
CA THR A 210 12.47 -18.75 -4.41
C THR A 210 11.02 -19.22 -4.17
N HIS A 211 10.12 -18.27 -3.89
CA HIS A 211 8.71 -18.61 -3.65
C HIS A 211 7.85 -18.71 -4.92
N THR A 212 8.28 -18.08 -6.03
CA THR A 212 7.45 -17.96 -7.24
C THR A 212 8.02 -18.68 -8.46
N GLY A 213 9.34 -18.81 -8.54
CA GLY A 213 10.04 -19.25 -9.77
C GLY A 213 9.95 -18.24 -10.91
N ASP A 214 9.55 -16.97 -10.64
CA ASP A 214 9.28 -15.96 -11.66
C ASP A 214 10.58 -15.36 -12.22
N THR A 215 11.10 -15.99 -13.28
CA THR A 215 12.26 -15.51 -14.01
C THR A 215 11.99 -14.21 -14.79
N ALA A 216 10.74 -13.94 -15.14
CA ALA A 216 10.37 -12.72 -15.86
C ALA A 216 10.57 -11.50 -14.96
N PHE A 217 10.10 -11.58 -13.70
CA PHE A 217 10.33 -10.53 -12.71
C PHE A 217 11.82 -10.30 -12.43
N VAL A 218 12.61 -11.37 -12.28
CA VAL A 218 14.06 -11.24 -12.10
C VAL A 218 14.70 -10.55 -13.30
N SER A 219 14.32 -10.93 -14.53
CA SER A 219 14.82 -10.31 -15.75
C SER A 219 14.42 -8.84 -15.88
N GLU A 220 13.21 -8.49 -15.47
CA GLU A 220 12.70 -7.12 -15.39
C GLU A 220 13.59 -6.25 -14.47
N MET A 221 13.86 -6.74 -13.26
CA MET A 221 14.57 -5.98 -12.25
C MET A 221 16.10 -5.98 -12.40
N TYR A 222 16.66 -6.93 -13.14
CA TYR A 222 18.11 -7.14 -13.23
C TYR A 222 18.91 -5.89 -13.66
N PRO A 223 18.52 -5.13 -14.69
CA PRO A 223 19.27 -3.93 -15.09
C PRO A 223 19.34 -2.88 -13.97
N GLN A 224 18.23 -2.69 -13.25
CA GLN A 224 18.11 -1.72 -12.16
C GLN A 224 18.90 -2.17 -10.93
N LEU A 225 18.85 -3.46 -10.60
CA LEU A 225 19.65 -4.05 -9.52
C LEU A 225 21.15 -3.92 -9.81
N LEU A 226 21.57 -4.17 -11.05
CA LEU A 226 22.97 -4.04 -11.47
C LEU A 226 23.44 -2.58 -11.40
N SER A 227 22.57 -1.63 -11.77
CA SER A 227 22.87 -0.20 -11.67
C SER A 227 23.05 0.22 -10.21
N TYR A 228 22.16 -0.23 -9.31
CA TYR A 228 22.25 0.04 -7.88
C TYR A 228 23.47 -0.62 -7.23
N TYR A 229 23.81 -1.85 -7.62
CA TYR A 229 25.02 -2.54 -7.18
C TYR A 229 26.28 -1.73 -7.54
N LYS A 230 26.40 -1.27 -8.81
CA LYS A 230 27.52 -0.45 -9.27
C LYS A 230 27.62 0.85 -8.50
N TRP A 231 26.48 1.52 -8.26
CA TRP A 231 26.44 2.76 -7.50
C TRP A 231 27.08 2.61 -6.11
N TRP A 232 26.86 1.50 -5.42
CA TRP A 232 27.47 1.26 -4.12
C TRP A 232 28.99 1.26 -4.18
N TYR A 233 29.58 0.53 -5.11
CA TYR A 233 31.04 0.48 -5.27
C TYR A 233 31.62 1.77 -5.85
N ASP A 234 30.93 2.42 -6.77
CA ASP A 234 31.41 3.66 -7.40
C ASP A 234 31.32 4.88 -6.50
N LYS A 235 30.33 4.91 -5.57
CA LYS A 235 30.02 6.09 -4.76
C LYS A 235 30.21 5.90 -3.25
N ARG A 236 30.33 4.68 -2.78
CA ARG A 236 30.37 4.35 -1.36
C ARG A 236 31.55 3.47 -0.94
N ASP A 237 32.46 3.19 -1.85
CA ASP A 237 33.78 2.61 -1.56
C ASP A 237 34.86 3.68 -1.84
N HIS A 238 34.94 4.67 -0.96
CA HIS A 238 35.77 5.86 -1.17
C HIS A 238 37.28 5.51 -1.19
N ASN A 239 37.68 4.54 -0.39
CA ASN A 239 39.09 4.11 -0.28
C ASN A 239 39.43 2.92 -1.19
N ARG A 240 38.46 2.41 -1.99
CA ARG A 240 38.60 1.32 -2.95
C ARG A 240 39.11 0.02 -2.33
N ASN A 241 38.69 -0.29 -1.12
CA ASN A 241 39.05 -1.52 -0.44
C ASN A 241 37.99 -2.65 -0.60
N GLY A 242 36.94 -2.43 -1.39
CA GLY A 242 35.85 -3.38 -1.62
C GLY A 242 34.79 -3.39 -0.53
N MET A 243 34.84 -2.48 0.44
CA MET A 243 33.85 -2.32 1.50
C MET A 243 33.17 -0.95 1.37
N CYS A 244 31.85 -0.98 1.19
CA CYS A 244 31.07 0.26 1.05
C CYS A 244 30.80 0.90 2.41
N GLU A 245 30.96 2.23 2.48
CA GLU A 245 30.68 3.01 3.66
C GLU A 245 29.23 3.44 3.73
N TYR A 246 28.68 3.48 4.95
CA TYR A 246 27.39 4.02 5.27
C TYR A 246 27.50 5.40 5.92
N GLY A 247 26.45 6.17 5.79
CA GLY A 247 26.29 7.48 6.41
C GLY A 247 25.66 8.47 5.46
N SER A 248 25.13 9.57 6.03
CA SER A 248 24.78 10.75 5.24
C SER A 248 26.08 11.44 4.82
N THR A 249 26.16 11.83 3.58
CA THR A 249 27.24 12.69 3.06
C THR A 249 26.97 14.14 3.41
#